data_fc8a20a2f0b90f8b7dd6c57d2a1856f7
#
_entry.id   fc8a20a2f0b90f8b7dd6c57d2a1856f7
#
_cell.length_a   1.000
_cell.length_b   1.000
_cell.length_c   1.000
_cell.angle_alpha   90.00
_cell.angle_beta   90.00
_cell.angle_gamma   90.00
#
_symmetry.space_group_name_H-M   'P 1'
#
loop_
_entity.id
_entity.type
_entity.pdbx_description
1 polymer ?
#
loop_
_entity_poly.entity_id
_entity_poly.type
_entity_poly.pdbx_seq_one_letter_code
_entity_poly.pdbx_strand_id
1 'polypeptide(L)'
;MIVEERDYRIKAGHLAEFVGLYEEHGLPIQQELLGTFHGYFTSETAELNHVVAWWSYESLDDRLVRRDRMVADQRWQDYIDKVKGLVEVQHVRFMRPTRFSPLR
;
A
#
# COMPACT_ATOMS: atom_id res chain seq x y z
N MET A 1 -1.57 10.75 -14.97
CA MET A 1 -1.61 10.04 -13.70
C MET A 1 -0.31 9.33 -13.40
N ILE A 2 -0.06 9.02 -12.15
CA ILE A 2 1.06 8.19 -11.74
C ILE A 2 0.54 6.93 -11.06
N VAL A 3 1.29 5.83 -11.17
CA VAL A 3 1.01 4.57 -10.50
C VAL A 3 2.08 4.36 -9.43
N GLU A 4 1.66 4.06 -8.22
CA GLU A 4 2.55 3.73 -7.12
C GLU A 4 2.51 2.23 -6.86
N GLU A 5 3.68 1.62 -6.82
CA GLU A 5 3.84 0.24 -6.36
C GLU A 5 4.52 0.27 -5.00
N ARG A 6 3.88 -0.31 -4.01
CA ARG A 6 4.44 -0.46 -2.67
C ARG A 6 4.71 -1.93 -2.44
N ASP A 7 5.95 -2.28 -2.17
CA ASP A 7 6.41 -3.66 -1.99
C ASP A 7 7.02 -3.79 -0.60
N TYR A 8 6.38 -4.56 0.27
CA TYR A 8 6.82 -4.76 1.65
C TYR A 8 7.19 -6.21 1.89
N ARG A 9 8.34 -6.42 2.54
CA ARG A 9 8.67 -7.74 3.07
C ARG A 9 8.12 -7.84 4.49
N ILE A 10 7.29 -8.85 4.71
CA ILE A 10 6.66 -9.11 6.00
C ILE A 10 7.46 -10.17 6.75
N LYS A 11 7.52 -10.06 8.07
CA LYS A 11 8.19 -11.01 8.94
C LYS A 11 7.67 -12.42 8.68
N ALA A 12 8.59 -13.38 8.51
CA ALA A 12 8.24 -14.77 8.21
C ALA A 12 7.30 -15.32 9.29
N GLY A 13 6.25 -16.01 8.86
CA GLY A 13 5.22 -16.56 9.75
C GLY A 13 4.10 -15.57 10.09
N HIS A 14 4.19 -14.31 9.66
CA HIS A 14 3.22 -13.25 9.98
C HIS A 14 2.47 -12.70 8.75
N LEU A 15 2.65 -13.31 7.56
CA LEU A 15 2.03 -12.79 6.35
C LEU A 15 0.51 -12.77 6.43
N ALA A 16 -0.10 -13.89 6.83
CA ALA A 16 -1.56 -13.99 6.93
C ALA A 16 -2.13 -13.01 7.96
N GLU A 17 -1.45 -12.86 9.09
CA GLU A 17 -1.82 -11.88 10.11
C GLU A 17 -1.78 -10.47 9.57
N PHE A 18 -0.68 -10.10 8.89
CA PHE A 18 -0.55 -8.78 8.30
C PHE A 18 -1.64 -8.48 7.26
N VAL A 19 -1.88 -9.42 6.35
CA VAL A 19 -2.90 -9.26 5.31
C VAL A 19 -4.29 -9.09 5.92
N GLY A 20 -4.61 -9.88 6.95
CA GLY A 20 -5.89 -9.78 7.64
C GLY A 20 -6.07 -8.44 8.35
N LEU A 21 -5.05 -7.98 9.06
CA LEU A 21 -5.08 -6.68 9.73
C LEU A 21 -5.21 -5.51 8.74
N TYR A 22 -4.51 -5.61 7.62
CA TYR A 22 -4.61 -4.60 6.57
C TYR A 22 -6.02 -4.54 5.97
N GLU A 23 -6.57 -5.69 5.61
CA GLU A 23 -7.91 -5.76 5.03
C GLU A 23 -8.97 -5.17 5.96
N GLU A 24 -8.89 -5.47 7.25
CA GLU A 24 -9.89 -5.05 8.22
C GLU A 24 -9.70 -3.59 8.67
N HIS A 25 -8.48 -3.17 8.93
CA HIS A 25 -8.20 -1.88 9.60
C HIS A 25 -7.46 -0.86 8.75
N GLY A 26 -6.64 -1.27 7.81
CA GLY A 26 -5.81 -0.36 7.01
C GLY A 26 -6.45 0.04 5.69
N LEU A 27 -6.89 -0.94 4.91
CA LEU A 27 -7.43 -0.71 3.57
C LEU A 27 -8.64 0.23 3.56
N PRO A 28 -9.64 0.09 4.46
CA PRO A 28 -10.79 0.99 4.43
C PRO A 28 -10.41 2.47 4.58
N ILE A 29 -9.42 2.77 5.43
CA ILE A 29 -8.93 4.13 5.63
C ILE A 29 -8.22 4.61 4.36
N GLN A 30 -7.39 3.78 3.78
CA GLN A 30 -6.67 4.12 2.56
C GLN A 30 -7.61 4.33 1.38
N GLN A 31 -8.65 3.51 1.23
CA GLN A 31 -9.63 3.69 0.16
C GLN A 31 -10.43 4.99 0.31
N GLU A 32 -10.64 5.44 1.54
CA GLU A 32 -11.31 6.72 1.79
C GLU A 32 -10.39 7.91 1.48
N LEU A 33 -9.11 7.84 1.86
CA LEU A 33 -8.22 9.00 1.89
C LEU A 33 -7.20 9.05 0.75
N LEU A 34 -6.79 7.90 0.21
CA LEU A 34 -5.79 7.85 -0.87
C LEU A 34 -6.45 7.93 -2.25
N GLY A 35 -5.68 7.62 -3.28
CA GLY A 35 -6.14 7.61 -4.66
C GLY A 35 -6.94 6.36 -5.00
N THR A 36 -6.76 5.87 -6.23
CA THR A 36 -7.49 4.69 -6.71
C THR A 36 -6.70 3.43 -6.37
N PHE A 37 -7.36 2.50 -5.70
CA PHE A 37 -6.80 1.19 -5.36
C PHE A 37 -6.96 0.25 -6.56
N HIS A 38 -5.85 -0.37 -7.01
CA HIS A 38 -5.85 -1.28 -8.16
C HIS A 38 -5.63 -2.73 -7.80
N GLY A 39 -5.03 -3.02 -6.68
CA GLY A 39 -4.83 -4.40 -6.26
C GLY A 39 -3.83 -4.55 -5.12
N TYR A 40 -3.90 -5.74 -4.50
CA TYR A 40 -3.03 -6.13 -3.42
C TYR A 40 -2.67 -7.59 -3.63
N PHE A 41 -1.38 -7.88 -3.66
CA PHE A 41 -0.87 -9.18 -4.07
C PHE A 41 0.10 -9.72 -3.02
N THR A 42 0.14 -11.05 -2.91
CA THR A 42 1.20 -11.72 -2.14
C THR A 42 2.10 -12.50 -3.10
N SER A 43 3.39 -12.58 -2.79
CA SER A 43 4.34 -13.32 -3.62
C SER A 43 4.16 -14.84 -3.43
N GLU A 44 4.19 -15.58 -4.54
CA GLU A 44 4.10 -17.05 -4.53
C GLU A 44 5.44 -17.72 -4.74
N THR A 45 6.38 -17.03 -5.40
CA THR A 45 7.69 -17.57 -5.74
C THR A 45 8.76 -16.49 -5.55
N ALA A 46 10.03 -16.89 -5.71
CA ALA A 46 11.20 -16.04 -5.51
C ALA A 46 11.25 -15.49 -4.09
N GLU A 47 11.13 -14.20 -3.88
CA GLU A 47 11.13 -13.62 -2.54
C GLU A 47 9.76 -13.79 -1.91
N LEU A 48 9.65 -14.70 -0.95
CA LEU A 48 8.41 -14.97 -0.23
C LEU A 48 8.14 -13.91 0.84
N ASN A 49 6.90 -13.92 1.37
CA ASN A 49 6.43 -13.02 2.43
C ASN A 49 6.37 -11.56 2.01
N HIS A 50 6.22 -11.30 0.72
CA HIS A 50 6.00 -9.95 0.20
C HIS A 50 4.54 -9.69 -0.04
N VAL A 51 4.11 -8.46 0.25
CA VAL A 51 2.84 -7.89 -0.19
C VAL A 51 3.14 -6.74 -1.13
N VAL A 52 2.38 -6.64 -2.21
CA VAL A 52 2.55 -5.60 -3.22
C VAL A 52 1.21 -4.92 -3.43
N ALA A 53 1.17 -3.61 -3.27
CA ALA A 53 -0.04 -2.81 -3.47
C ALA A 53 0.16 -1.87 -4.66
N TRP A 54 -0.87 -1.75 -5.49
CA TRP A 54 -0.90 -0.79 -6.61
C TRP A 54 -1.96 0.26 -6.37
N TRP A 55 -1.54 1.51 -6.42
CA TRP A 55 -2.39 2.69 -6.31
C TRP A 55 -2.14 3.63 -7.48
N SER A 56 -3.10 4.46 -7.82
CA SER A 56 -2.86 5.56 -8.76
C SER A 56 -3.36 6.88 -8.21
N TYR A 57 -2.74 7.96 -8.67
CA TYR A 57 -3.03 9.33 -8.27
C TYR A 57 -2.98 10.22 -9.51
N GLU A 58 -3.67 11.34 -9.46
CA GLU A 58 -3.62 12.34 -10.53
C GLU A 58 -2.20 12.88 -10.72
N SER A 59 -1.47 13.09 -9.62
CA SER A 59 -0.12 13.64 -9.61
C SER A 59 0.60 13.28 -8.32
N LEU A 60 1.92 13.55 -8.26
CA LEU A 60 2.69 13.41 -7.03
C LEU A 60 2.23 14.39 -5.96
N ASP A 61 1.84 15.61 -6.36
CA ASP A 61 1.31 16.61 -5.43
C ASP A 61 0.00 16.14 -4.81
N ASP A 62 -0.91 15.58 -5.61
CA ASP A 62 -2.16 15.01 -5.12
C ASP A 62 -1.89 13.90 -4.11
N ARG A 63 -0.96 13.01 -4.43
CA ARG A 63 -0.55 11.93 -3.52
C ARG A 63 -0.05 12.47 -2.19
N LEU A 64 0.80 13.49 -2.23
CA LEU A 64 1.39 14.05 -1.01
C LEU A 64 0.30 14.61 -0.08
N VAL A 65 -0.65 15.37 -0.62
CA VAL A 65 -1.75 15.93 0.15
C VAL A 65 -2.59 14.81 0.79
N ARG A 66 -2.90 13.77 0.03
CA ARG A 66 -3.71 12.66 0.53
C ARG A 66 -2.98 11.86 1.62
N ARG A 67 -1.70 11.60 1.44
CA ARG A 67 -0.89 10.89 2.44
C ARG A 67 -0.74 11.71 3.72
N ASP A 68 -0.59 13.01 3.62
CA ASP A 68 -0.52 13.87 4.81
C ASP A 68 -1.81 13.79 5.63
N ARG A 69 -2.97 13.77 4.96
CA ARG A 69 -4.26 13.58 5.64
C ARG A 69 -4.34 12.22 6.33
N MET A 70 -3.88 11.17 5.66
CA MET A 70 -3.91 9.82 6.22
C MET A 70 -3.02 9.72 7.45
N VAL A 71 -1.80 10.23 7.38
CA VAL A 71 -0.85 10.18 8.50
C VAL A 71 -1.38 10.95 9.72
N ALA A 72 -2.14 12.02 9.50
CA ALA A 72 -2.74 12.82 10.57
C ALA A 72 -4.01 12.17 11.15
N ASP A 73 -4.56 11.17 10.50
CA ASP A 73 -5.81 10.51 10.94
C ASP A 73 -5.52 9.52 12.06
N GLN A 74 -6.23 9.64 13.18
CA GLN A 74 -6.02 8.77 14.34
C GLN A 74 -6.29 7.30 14.01
N ARG A 75 -7.25 7.01 13.13
CA ARG A 75 -7.56 5.64 12.72
C ARG A 75 -6.36 4.98 12.04
N TRP A 76 -5.62 5.75 11.24
CA TRP A 76 -4.40 5.26 10.58
C TRP A 76 -3.30 4.99 11.60
N GLN A 77 -3.12 5.89 12.57
CA GLN A 77 -2.13 5.71 13.63
C GLN A 77 -2.44 4.45 14.46
N ASP A 78 -3.71 4.20 14.74
CA ASP A 78 -4.15 2.99 15.44
C ASP A 78 -3.86 1.71 14.64
N TYR A 79 -4.06 1.77 13.31
CA TYR A 79 -3.72 0.66 12.43
C TYR A 79 -2.21 0.40 12.43
N ILE A 80 -1.40 1.45 12.31
CA ILE A 80 0.07 1.31 12.33
C ILE A 80 0.54 0.64 13.63
N ASP A 81 -0.07 0.97 14.76
CA ASP A 81 0.25 0.32 16.03
C ASP A 81 -0.06 -1.19 15.99
N LYS A 82 -1.14 -1.59 15.30
CA LYS A 82 -1.51 -3.02 15.18
C LYS A 82 -0.51 -3.83 14.38
N VAL A 83 0.11 -3.24 13.37
CA VAL A 83 1.06 -3.95 12.48
C VAL A 83 2.51 -3.66 12.82
N LYS A 84 2.76 -2.96 13.91
CA LYS A 84 4.11 -2.58 14.33
C LYS A 84 5.00 -3.81 14.46
N GLY A 85 6.19 -3.73 13.84
CA GLY A 85 7.17 -4.80 13.90
C GLY A 85 6.97 -5.92 12.88
N LEU A 86 5.89 -5.90 12.09
CA LEU A 86 5.63 -6.94 11.09
C LEU A 86 6.28 -6.65 9.74
N VAL A 87 6.54 -5.38 9.42
CA VAL A 87 7.15 -4.99 8.15
C VAL A 87 8.66 -4.85 8.36
N GLU A 88 9.43 -5.64 7.62
CA GLU A 88 10.89 -5.64 7.71
C GLU A 88 11.54 -4.69 6.71
N VAL A 89 11.01 -4.63 5.49
CA VAL A 89 11.56 -3.79 4.40
C VAL A 89 10.40 -3.19 3.61
N GLN A 90 10.55 -1.94 3.22
CA GLN A 90 9.59 -1.25 2.37
C GLN A 90 10.30 -0.68 1.14
N HIS A 91 9.72 -0.95 -0.03
CA HIS A 91 10.13 -0.33 -1.29
C HIS A 91 8.93 0.35 -1.92
N VAL A 92 9.13 1.54 -2.45
CA VAL A 92 8.09 2.29 -3.15
C VAL A 92 8.63 2.68 -4.52
N ARG A 93 7.85 2.37 -5.56
CA ARG A 93 8.18 2.71 -6.93
C ARG A 93 7.07 3.54 -7.54
N PHE A 94 7.44 4.63 -8.21
CA PHE A 94 6.50 5.40 -9.01
C PHE A 94 6.69 5.05 -10.47
N MET A 95 5.59 4.84 -11.17
CA MET A 95 5.58 4.45 -12.57
C MET A 95 4.63 5.38 -13.33
N ARG A 96 4.99 5.67 -14.56
CA ARG A 96 4.15 6.45 -15.46
C ARG A 96 3.62 5.50 -16.54
N PRO A 97 2.29 5.36 -16.67
CA PRO A 97 1.76 4.43 -17.67
C PRO A 97 2.15 4.87 -19.08
N THR A 98 2.41 3.90 -19.93
CA THR A 98 2.58 4.16 -21.36
C THR A 98 1.23 4.47 -21.97
N ARG A 99 1.21 5.10 -23.18
CA ARG A 99 -0.05 5.45 -23.83
C ARG A 99 -0.90 4.23 -24.18
N PHE A 100 -0.30 3.05 -24.30
CA PHE A 100 -1.02 1.80 -24.63
C PHE A 100 -1.31 0.92 -23.40
N SER A 101 -0.98 1.39 -22.21
CA SER A 101 -1.27 0.64 -20.99
C SER A 101 -2.78 0.64 -20.71
N PRO A 102 -3.40 -0.53 -20.43
CA PRO A 102 -4.80 -0.57 -19.99
C PRO A 102 -5.03 0.26 -18.72
N LEU A 103 -4.06 0.28 -17.82
CA LEU A 103 -4.06 1.14 -16.64
C LEU A 103 -3.37 2.46 -17.00
N ARG A 104 -4.17 3.50 -17.19
CA ARG A 104 -3.67 4.83 -17.50
C ARG A 104 -4.70 5.93 -17.26
#